data_505cda9b64223c54b9dd3501efd4bca8
#
_entry.id   505cda9b64223c54b9dd3501efd4bca8
#
_cell.length_a   1.000
_cell.length_b   1.000
_cell.length_c   1.000
_cell.angle_alpha   90.00
_cell.angle_beta   90.00
_cell.angle_gamma   90.00
#
_symmetry.space_group_name_H-M   'P 1'
#
loop_
_entity.id
_entity.type
_entity.pdbx_description
1 polymer ?
#
loop_
_entity_poly.entity_id
_entity_poly.type
_entity_poly.pdbx_seq_one_letter_code
_entity_poly.pdbx_strand_id
1 'polypeptide(L)'
;MLVYGKVNFTNLSRYSCLSEKTYRRHFLKSFNFPQFNQYFLEKALNPEHTVIAVIDCSFLTKSGKKTDGKAYFYNGVAGKSEEGLEISVISIVEIETRLSYSLSVQQTPSRPQIKPAKKLPQKPKNCWSRKTRKKPDSQSSKPDITRVDDYAQHLKNTRYFFPSSVRYLVADGYYYRSKFWEAVRELNLDFIGKLRVDAVPTLSLYR
;
A
#
# COMPACT_ATOMS: atom_id res chain seq x y z
N MET A 1 9.02 28.03 -6.83
CA MET A 1 9.03 28.75 -5.54
C MET A 1 9.90 27.94 -4.58
N LEU A 2 10.97 28.53 -4.06
CA LEU A 2 11.80 27.92 -3.02
C LEU A 2 11.28 28.36 -1.66
N VAL A 3 10.97 27.40 -0.79
CA VAL A 3 10.48 27.65 0.56
C VAL A 3 11.54 27.18 1.55
N TYR A 4 12.09 28.12 2.31
CA TYR A 4 13.05 27.79 3.35
C TYR A 4 12.34 27.32 4.64
N GLY A 5 12.86 26.28 5.24
CA GLY A 5 12.36 25.74 6.50
C GLY A 5 11.20 24.77 6.35
N LYS A 6 10.32 24.71 7.36
CA LYS A 6 9.24 23.74 7.42
C LYS A 6 8.13 24.04 6.41
N VAL A 7 7.80 23.08 5.55
CA VAL A 7 6.71 23.21 4.59
C VAL A 7 5.36 23.07 5.33
N ASN A 8 4.70 24.20 5.55
CA ASN A 8 3.34 24.29 6.08
C ASN A 8 2.60 25.51 5.49
N PHE A 9 1.31 25.61 5.67
CA PHE A 9 0.51 26.67 5.03
C PHE A 9 0.91 28.07 5.47
N THR A 10 1.28 28.27 6.73
CA THR A 10 1.76 29.54 7.26
C THR A 10 3.08 29.93 6.57
N ASN A 11 4.00 29.00 6.39
CA ASN A 11 5.25 29.28 5.74
C ASN A 11 5.09 29.50 4.22
N LEU A 12 4.23 28.71 3.57
CA LEU A 12 3.88 28.90 2.16
C LEU A 12 3.32 30.30 1.89
N SER A 13 2.47 30.84 2.79
CA SER A 13 1.91 32.19 2.63
C SER A 13 2.95 33.31 2.73
N ARG A 14 4.10 33.08 3.40
CA ARG A 14 5.21 34.05 3.48
C ARG A 14 5.97 34.21 2.17
N TYR A 15 5.97 33.17 1.33
CA TYR A 15 6.72 33.12 0.06
C TYR A 15 5.83 33.23 -1.18
N SER A 16 4.54 33.59 -0.99
CA SER A 16 3.58 33.70 -2.09
C SER A 16 2.61 34.87 -1.84
N CYS A 17 1.85 35.23 -2.87
CA CYS A 17 0.76 36.22 -2.77
C CYS A 17 -0.54 35.62 -2.18
N LEU A 18 -0.58 34.32 -1.83
CA LEU A 18 -1.76 33.67 -1.30
C LEU A 18 -1.73 33.62 0.22
N SER A 19 -2.89 33.85 0.84
CA SER A 19 -3.04 33.74 2.29
C SER A 19 -3.02 32.29 2.77
N GLU A 20 -2.66 32.05 4.03
CA GLU A 20 -2.74 30.74 4.67
C GLU A 20 -4.15 30.11 4.55
N LYS A 21 -5.21 30.92 4.72
CA LYS A 21 -6.60 30.46 4.58
C LYS A 21 -6.90 29.96 3.17
N THR A 22 -6.33 30.61 2.14
CA THR A 22 -6.47 30.21 0.75
C THR A 22 -5.82 28.85 0.51
N TYR A 23 -4.59 28.64 1.01
CA TYR A 23 -3.93 27.33 0.94
C TYR A 23 -4.73 26.23 1.61
N ARG A 24 -5.22 26.44 2.84
CA ARG A 24 -6.05 25.50 3.57
C ARG A 24 -7.31 25.12 2.80
N ARG A 25 -8.01 26.11 2.23
CA ARG A 25 -9.22 25.89 1.44
C ARG A 25 -8.94 25.10 0.16
N HIS A 26 -7.83 25.37 -0.53
CA HIS A 26 -7.45 24.61 -1.72
C HIS A 26 -7.05 23.17 -1.38
N PHE A 27 -6.39 22.96 -0.26
CA PHE A 27 -6.00 21.63 0.19
C PHE A 27 -7.17 20.73 0.61
N LEU A 28 -8.32 21.30 0.91
CA LEU A 28 -9.56 20.57 1.20
C LEU A 28 -10.31 20.11 -0.07
N LYS A 29 -9.93 20.61 -1.24
CA LYS A 29 -10.53 20.21 -2.50
C LYS A 29 -9.93 18.89 -2.97
N SER A 30 -10.78 17.98 -3.44
CA SER A 30 -10.32 16.78 -4.10
C SER A 30 -9.57 17.15 -5.39
N PHE A 31 -8.48 16.45 -5.66
CA PHE A 31 -7.69 16.61 -6.88
C PHE A 31 -7.36 15.24 -7.44
N ASN A 32 -7.59 15.05 -8.73
CA ASN A 32 -7.31 13.78 -9.39
C ASN A 32 -5.82 13.69 -9.76
N PHE A 33 -4.99 13.33 -8.78
CA PHE A 33 -3.54 13.15 -8.98
C PHE A 33 -3.19 12.10 -10.03
N PRO A 34 -3.84 10.93 -10.10
CA PRO A 34 -3.54 9.95 -11.14
C PRO A 34 -3.73 10.50 -12.55
N GLN A 35 -4.81 11.23 -12.82
CA GLN A 35 -5.06 11.85 -14.13
C GLN A 35 -4.01 12.94 -14.44
N PHE A 36 -3.68 13.76 -13.46
CA PHE A 36 -2.63 14.79 -13.60
C PHE A 36 -1.28 14.15 -13.91
N ASN A 37 -0.90 13.11 -13.19
CA ASN A 37 0.37 12.40 -13.38
C ASN A 37 0.39 11.66 -14.71
N GLN A 38 -0.72 11.07 -15.17
CA GLN A 38 -0.84 10.46 -16.48
C GLN A 38 -0.45 11.44 -17.60
N TYR A 39 -0.98 12.67 -17.54
CA TYR A 39 -0.68 13.69 -18.53
C TYR A 39 0.83 14.00 -18.63
N PHE A 40 1.55 14.00 -17.50
CA PHE A 40 3.00 14.16 -17.50
C PHE A 40 3.72 12.91 -18.01
N LEU A 41 3.25 11.73 -17.66
CA LEU A 41 3.80 10.46 -18.13
C LEU A 41 3.77 10.36 -19.64
N GLU A 42 2.65 10.71 -20.28
CA GLU A 42 2.49 10.71 -21.75
C GLU A 42 3.52 11.59 -22.47
N LYS A 43 4.03 12.62 -21.79
CA LYS A 43 5.06 13.52 -22.32
C LYS A 43 6.49 13.13 -21.95
N ALA A 44 6.65 12.42 -20.85
CA ALA A 44 7.98 12.10 -20.30
C ALA A 44 8.49 10.75 -20.82
N LEU A 45 7.59 9.79 -21.06
CA LEU A 45 7.96 8.46 -21.52
C LEU A 45 8.37 8.46 -22.98
N ASN A 46 9.43 7.75 -23.31
CA ASN A 46 9.80 7.49 -24.69
C ASN A 46 8.94 6.31 -25.23
N PRO A 47 8.23 6.48 -26.36
CA PRO A 47 7.40 5.42 -26.94
C PRO A 47 8.19 4.16 -27.34
N GLU A 48 9.47 4.28 -27.63
CA GLU A 48 10.36 3.16 -28.01
C GLU A 48 10.84 2.33 -26.81
N HIS A 49 10.67 2.84 -25.59
CA HIS A 49 11.16 2.19 -24.39
C HIS A 49 10.12 1.24 -23.78
N THR A 50 10.63 0.19 -23.14
CA THR A 50 9.80 -0.75 -22.39
C THR A 50 9.39 -0.15 -21.05
N VAL A 51 8.10 -0.10 -20.79
CA VAL A 51 7.55 0.41 -19.54
C VAL A 51 6.81 -0.67 -18.76
N ILE A 52 7.00 -0.67 -17.46
CA ILE A 52 6.35 -1.59 -16.53
C ILE A 52 5.68 -0.80 -15.41
N ALA A 53 4.61 -1.34 -14.84
CA ALA A 53 4.04 -0.84 -13.60
C ALA A 53 4.67 -1.54 -12.41
N VAL A 54 4.89 -0.80 -11.34
CA VAL A 54 5.40 -1.31 -10.06
C VAL A 54 4.47 -0.90 -8.95
N ILE A 55 4.11 -1.80 -8.05
CA ILE A 55 3.36 -1.49 -6.83
C ILE A 55 4.18 -1.88 -5.61
N ASP A 56 4.24 -0.97 -4.65
CA ASP A 56 4.91 -1.20 -3.36
C ASP A 56 4.19 -0.48 -2.24
N CYS A 57 4.39 -0.93 -1.01
CA CYS A 57 3.88 -0.26 0.18
C CYS A 57 5.04 0.23 1.06
N SER A 58 4.86 1.44 1.60
CA SER A 58 5.88 2.08 2.43
C SER A 58 5.28 2.54 3.75
N PHE A 59 6.02 2.31 4.84
CA PHE A 59 5.68 2.79 6.17
C PHE A 59 6.19 4.21 6.37
N LEU A 60 5.32 5.08 6.89
CA LEU A 60 5.64 6.46 7.25
C LEU A 60 5.49 6.67 8.75
N THR A 61 6.57 6.99 9.43
CA THR A 61 6.55 7.34 10.85
C THR A 61 5.77 8.63 11.08
N LYS A 62 4.82 8.61 12.02
CA LYS A 62 4.02 9.77 12.42
C LYS A 62 3.82 9.82 13.93
N SER A 63 4.22 10.93 14.55
CA SER A 63 4.13 11.16 15.99
C SER A 63 2.86 11.89 16.45
N GLY A 64 2.10 12.49 15.54
CA GLY A 64 0.91 13.28 15.87
C GLY A 64 -0.24 12.43 16.41
N LYS A 65 -0.84 12.82 17.54
CA LYS A 65 -2.00 12.11 18.13
C LYS A 65 -3.27 12.18 17.28
N LYS A 66 -3.44 13.25 16.48
CA LYS A 66 -4.61 13.52 15.64
C LYS A 66 -4.36 13.28 14.14
N THR A 67 -3.36 12.45 13.80
CA THR A 67 -3.13 12.11 12.40
C THR A 67 -4.20 11.11 11.95
N ASP A 68 -4.96 11.47 10.94
CA ASP A 68 -6.00 10.61 10.38
C ASP A 68 -5.40 9.35 9.77
N GLY A 69 -6.09 8.21 9.96
CA GLY A 69 -5.64 6.91 9.47
C GLY A 69 -4.41 6.32 10.15
N LYS A 70 -3.90 6.95 11.25
CA LYS A 70 -2.76 6.40 11.98
C LYS A 70 -3.13 5.08 12.67
N ALA A 71 -2.31 4.05 12.47
CA ALA A 71 -2.48 2.72 13.05
C ALA A 71 -1.13 2.01 13.18
N TYR A 72 -1.15 0.77 13.65
CA TYR A 72 0.04 -0.07 13.69
C TYR A 72 0.23 -0.78 12.34
N PHE A 73 1.32 -0.46 11.67
CA PHE A 73 1.76 -1.09 10.43
C PHE A 73 3.14 -1.70 10.59
N TYR A 74 3.49 -2.64 9.74
CA TYR A 74 4.81 -3.24 9.76
C TYR A 74 5.84 -2.26 9.18
N ASN A 75 6.87 -1.96 9.98
CA ASN A 75 8.02 -1.17 9.55
C ASN A 75 9.14 -2.12 9.15
N GLY A 76 9.41 -2.25 7.85
CA GLY A 76 10.44 -3.14 7.31
C GLY A 76 11.86 -2.78 7.79
N VAL A 77 12.13 -1.50 8.04
CA VAL A 77 13.44 -1.03 8.54
C VAL A 77 13.65 -1.44 10.00
N ALA A 78 12.61 -1.30 10.82
CA ALA A 78 12.68 -1.66 12.24
C ALA A 78 12.39 -3.16 12.51
N GLY A 79 11.93 -3.91 11.51
CA GLY A 79 11.58 -5.33 11.63
C GLY A 79 10.39 -5.62 12.57
N LYS A 80 9.57 -4.61 12.89
CA LYS A 80 8.45 -4.70 13.84
C LYS A 80 7.27 -3.82 13.42
N SER A 81 6.11 -4.06 14.04
CA SER A 81 4.95 -3.18 13.87
C SER A 81 5.10 -1.93 14.74
N GLU A 82 4.95 -0.77 14.12
CA GLU A 82 5.03 0.55 14.75
C GLU A 82 3.82 1.40 14.40
N GLU A 83 3.54 2.39 15.25
CA GLU A 83 2.44 3.33 15.03
C GLU A 83 2.84 4.36 13.97
N GLY A 84 2.07 4.46 12.90
CA GLY A 84 2.35 5.37 11.79
C GLY A 84 1.27 5.32 10.71
N LEU A 85 1.66 5.63 9.50
CA LEU A 85 0.85 5.51 8.29
C LEU A 85 1.48 4.48 7.36
N GLU A 86 0.68 3.85 6.54
CA GLU A 86 1.14 3.04 5.42
C GLU A 86 0.55 3.61 4.14
N ILE A 87 1.36 3.72 3.11
CA ILE A 87 0.95 4.15 1.78
C ILE A 87 1.25 3.05 0.78
N SER A 88 0.34 2.84 -0.16
CA SER A 88 0.56 2.05 -1.37
C SER A 88 0.89 3.00 -2.50
N VAL A 89 1.97 2.75 -3.21
CA VAL A 89 2.45 3.56 -4.33
C VAL A 89 2.42 2.73 -5.59
N ILE A 90 1.85 3.28 -6.66
CA ILE A 90 1.92 2.71 -8.01
C ILE A 90 2.78 3.65 -8.86
N SER A 91 3.84 3.11 -9.42
CA SER A 91 4.78 3.85 -10.28
C SER A 91 4.88 3.19 -11.64
N ILE A 92 5.20 3.99 -12.66
CA ILE A 92 5.57 3.52 -13.98
C ILE A 92 7.09 3.66 -14.11
N VAL A 93 7.73 2.58 -14.49
CA VAL A 93 9.20 2.51 -14.63
C VAL A 93 9.56 2.25 -16.08
N GLU A 94 10.42 3.09 -16.61
CA GLU A 94 11.03 2.94 -17.91
C GLU A 94 12.35 2.15 -17.74
N ILE A 95 12.42 0.98 -18.36
CA ILE A 95 13.51 0.02 -18.09
C ILE A 95 14.86 0.52 -18.59
N GLU A 96 14.88 1.07 -19.78
CA GLU A 96 16.11 1.49 -20.47
C GLU A 96 16.79 2.65 -19.75
N THR A 97 16.04 3.62 -19.29
CA THR A 97 16.56 4.80 -18.58
C THR A 97 16.65 4.60 -17.06
N ARG A 98 15.97 3.57 -16.53
CA ARG A 98 15.80 3.29 -15.09
C ARG A 98 15.11 4.45 -14.35
N LEU A 99 14.30 5.22 -15.06
CA LEU A 99 13.50 6.29 -14.44
C LEU A 99 12.17 5.74 -13.94
N SER A 100 11.78 6.23 -12.77
CA SER A 100 10.50 5.86 -12.13
C SER A 100 9.65 7.10 -11.92
N TYR A 101 8.40 7.01 -12.33
CA TYR A 101 7.42 8.07 -12.21
C TYR A 101 6.25 7.61 -11.35
N SER A 102 5.98 8.28 -10.24
CA SER A 102 4.85 7.95 -9.38
C SER A 102 3.55 8.34 -10.07
N LEU A 103 2.68 7.37 -10.31
CA LEU A 103 1.37 7.58 -10.92
C LEU A 103 0.29 7.82 -9.86
N SER A 104 0.23 6.98 -8.84
CA SER A 104 -0.79 7.03 -7.80
C SER A 104 -0.23 6.68 -6.44
N VAL A 105 -0.73 7.36 -5.40
CA VAL A 105 -0.41 7.09 -4.01
C VAL A 105 -1.72 7.01 -3.24
N GLN A 106 -1.92 5.94 -2.48
CA GLN A 106 -3.09 5.75 -1.64
C GLN A 106 -2.69 5.37 -0.22
N GLN A 107 -3.27 6.03 0.78
CA GLN A 107 -3.08 5.65 2.16
C GLN A 107 -3.88 4.38 2.47
N THR A 108 -3.22 3.39 3.08
CA THR A 108 -3.89 2.18 3.55
C THR A 108 -4.83 2.52 4.72
N PRO A 109 -6.11 2.12 4.69
CA PRO A 109 -7.05 2.40 5.76
C PRO A 109 -6.59 1.80 7.09
N SER A 110 -6.75 2.58 8.18
CA SER A 110 -6.57 2.07 9.53
C SER A 110 -7.70 1.09 9.86
N ARG A 111 -7.35 -0.09 10.37
CA ARG A 111 -8.32 -1.07 10.84
C ARG A 111 -8.21 -1.22 12.33
N PRO A 112 -9.34 -1.38 13.06
CA PRO A 112 -9.29 -1.67 14.48
C PRO A 112 -8.50 -2.97 14.68
N GLN A 113 -7.39 -2.89 15.40
CA GLN A 113 -6.67 -4.10 15.77
C GLN A 113 -7.54 -4.86 16.76
N ILE A 114 -7.93 -6.08 16.44
CA ILE A 114 -8.47 -7.02 17.41
C ILE A 114 -7.30 -7.28 18.37
N LYS A 115 -7.30 -6.58 19.52
CA LYS A 115 -6.30 -6.84 20.56
C LYS A 115 -6.41 -8.33 20.89
N PRO A 116 -5.32 -9.11 20.81
CA PRO A 116 -5.39 -10.49 21.27
C PRO A 116 -5.88 -10.43 22.72
N ALA A 117 -6.92 -11.21 23.02
CA ALA A 117 -7.48 -11.28 24.36
C ALA A 117 -6.29 -11.42 25.33
N LYS A 118 -6.21 -10.52 26.33
CA LYS A 118 -5.16 -10.59 27.35
C LYS A 118 -5.20 -12.03 27.87
N LYS A 119 -4.08 -12.77 27.67
CA LYS A 119 -3.95 -14.09 28.28
C LYS A 119 -4.17 -13.90 29.77
N LEU A 120 -5.27 -14.42 30.30
CA LEU A 120 -5.47 -14.50 31.73
C LEU A 120 -4.22 -15.14 32.34
N PRO A 121 -3.75 -14.65 33.51
CA PRO A 121 -2.61 -15.24 34.17
C PRO A 121 -2.88 -16.74 34.35
N GLN A 122 -2.03 -17.56 33.76
CA GLN A 122 -2.16 -19.01 33.89
C GLN A 122 -1.94 -19.36 35.37
N LYS A 123 -2.97 -19.93 35.98
CA LYS A 123 -2.82 -20.54 37.33
C LYS A 123 -1.67 -21.55 37.27
N PRO A 124 -0.83 -21.65 38.33
CA PRO A 124 0.25 -22.62 38.37
C PRO A 124 -0.29 -24.02 38.13
N LYS A 125 0.33 -24.74 37.22
CA LYS A 125 -0.01 -26.12 36.89
C LYS A 125 0.33 -27.01 38.05
N ASN A 126 -0.62 -27.29 38.93
CA ASN A 126 -0.51 -28.46 39.80
C ASN A 126 -0.86 -29.70 39.01
N CYS A 127 0.03 -30.64 39.09
CA CYS A 127 0.16 -31.93 38.44
C CYS A 127 -1.10 -32.81 38.51
N TRP A 128 -1.23 -33.65 37.46
CA TRP A 128 -2.11 -34.81 37.35
C TRP A 128 -3.59 -34.56 37.03
N SER A 129 -3.90 -34.35 35.75
CA SER A 129 -5.14 -34.87 35.16
C SER A 129 -4.92 -35.20 33.68
N ARG A 130 -5.43 -36.39 33.27
CA ARG A 130 -5.35 -36.95 31.91
C ARG A 130 -5.87 -35.96 30.88
N LYS A 131 -5.05 -35.69 29.87
CA LYS A 131 -5.35 -34.81 28.73
C LYS A 131 -6.37 -35.50 27.80
N THR A 132 -7.59 -35.05 27.80
CA THR A 132 -8.43 -35.08 26.60
C THR A 132 -8.14 -33.77 25.85
N ARG A 133 -7.44 -33.88 24.71
CA ARG A 133 -7.22 -32.75 23.79
C ARG A 133 -8.50 -32.43 23.07
N LYS A 134 -9.36 -31.59 23.64
CA LYS A 134 -10.28 -30.78 22.82
C LYS A 134 -9.47 -29.55 22.36
N LYS A 135 -9.24 -29.46 21.04
CA LYS A 135 -8.82 -28.20 20.41
C LYS A 135 -9.92 -27.18 20.69
N PRO A 136 -9.60 -26.00 21.23
CA PRO A 136 -10.59 -24.92 21.22
C PRO A 136 -10.78 -24.52 19.76
N ASP A 137 -12.00 -24.64 19.25
CA ASP A 137 -12.42 -23.97 18.03
C ASP A 137 -12.40 -22.45 18.30
N SER A 138 -11.23 -21.87 18.16
CA SER A 138 -11.11 -20.42 18.02
C SER A 138 -11.47 -20.09 16.57
N GLN A 139 -12.76 -19.98 16.29
CA GLN A 139 -13.24 -19.19 15.17
C GLN A 139 -12.86 -17.73 15.46
N SER A 140 -11.61 -17.38 15.24
CA SER A 140 -11.22 -16.01 14.98
C SER A 140 -11.82 -15.68 13.62
N SER A 141 -12.94 -14.96 13.58
CA SER A 141 -13.47 -14.40 12.36
C SER A 141 -12.33 -13.61 11.69
N LYS A 142 -11.80 -14.16 10.59
CA LYS A 142 -10.81 -13.45 9.78
C LYS A 142 -11.49 -12.16 9.34
N PRO A 143 -10.81 -11.00 9.37
CA PRO A 143 -11.40 -9.78 8.87
C PRO A 143 -11.78 -10.01 7.40
N ASP A 144 -13.02 -9.69 7.04
CA ASP A 144 -13.56 -9.91 5.69
C ASP A 144 -12.74 -9.20 4.61
N ILE A 145 -12.10 -8.09 4.97
CA ILE A 145 -11.23 -7.29 4.10
C ILE A 145 -9.80 -7.28 4.66
N THR A 146 -8.82 -7.60 3.84
CA THR A 146 -7.39 -7.63 4.20
C THR A 146 -6.66 -6.43 3.55
N ARG A 147 -5.41 -6.15 3.95
CA ARG A 147 -4.58 -5.13 3.29
C ARG A 147 -4.34 -5.44 1.82
N VAL A 148 -4.25 -6.70 1.47
CA VAL A 148 -4.09 -7.12 0.07
C VAL A 148 -5.30 -6.72 -0.77
N ASP A 149 -6.49 -6.75 -0.19
CA ASP A 149 -7.71 -6.28 -0.87
C ASP A 149 -7.67 -4.76 -1.10
N ASP A 150 -7.09 -3.97 -0.15
CA ASP A 150 -6.90 -2.52 -0.35
C ASP A 150 -5.92 -2.22 -1.49
N TYR A 151 -4.82 -2.98 -1.59
CA TYR A 151 -3.86 -2.81 -2.68
C TYR A 151 -4.44 -3.25 -4.02
N ALA A 152 -5.19 -4.33 -4.06
CA ALA A 152 -5.91 -4.75 -5.26
C ALA A 152 -6.92 -3.69 -5.71
N GLN A 153 -7.64 -3.08 -4.75
CA GLN A 153 -8.57 -1.99 -5.06
C GLN A 153 -7.85 -0.73 -5.55
N HIS A 154 -6.69 -0.38 -4.95
CA HIS A 154 -5.85 0.71 -5.44
C HIS A 154 -5.40 0.49 -6.88
N LEU A 155 -4.95 -0.72 -7.19
CA LEU A 155 -4.57 -1.10 -8.56
C LEU A 155 -5.75 -0.99 -9.53
N LYS A 156 -6.92 -1.52 -9.18
CA LYS A 156 -8.15 -1.44 -10.00
C LYS A 156 -8.53 0.03 -10.28
N ASN A 157 -8.49 0.88 -9.27
CA ASN A 157 -8.82 2.30 -9.40
C ASN A 157 -7.81 3.07 -10.27
N THR A 158 -6.55 2.62 -10.30
CA THR A 158 -5.46 3.31 -11.01
C THR A 158 -5.25 2.79 -12.43
N ARG A 159 -5.69 1.57 -12.74
CA ARG A 159 -5.45 0.89 -14.04
C ARG A 159 -5.82 1.73 -15.26
N TYR A 160 -6.91 2.50 -15.16
CA TYR A 160 -7.37 3.37 -16.25
C TYR A 160 -6.34 4.42 -16.68
N PHE A 161 -5.47 4.83 -15.74
CA PHE A 161 -4.46 5.86 -15.96
C PHE A 161 -3.10 5.30 -16.42
N PHE A 162 -2.99 3.98 -16.63
CA PHE A 162 -1.75 3.39 -17.11
C PHE A 162 -1.54 3.73 -18.59
N PRO A 163 -0.29 3.97 -19.02
CA PRO A 163 0.04 3.97 -20.43
C PRO A 163 -0.39 2.67 -21.10
N SER A 164 -0.85 2.75 -22.33
CA SER A 164 -1.33 1.57 -23.09
C SER A 164 -0.25 0.51 -23.32
N SER A 165 1.02 0.92 -23.32
CA SER A 165 2.20 0.05 -23.47
C SER A 165 2.49 -0.78 -22.21
N VAL A 166 1.91 -0.47 -21.04
CA VAL A 166 2.14 -1.22 -19.80
C VAL A 166 1.41 -2.55 -19.82
N ARG A 167 2.19 -3.62 -19.88
CA ARG A 167 1.74 -5.01 -19.88
C ARG A 167 2.06 -5.74 -18.56
N TYR A 168 3.15 -5.36 -17.91
CA TYR A 168 3.66 -6.05 -16.73
C TYR A 168 3.43 -5.24 -15.46
N LEU A 169 3.01 -5.93 -14.40
CA LEU A 169 2.98 -5.41 -13.03
C LEU A 169 4.01 -6.14 -12.17
N VAL A 170 4.93 -5.39 -11.60
CA VAL A 170 5.98 -5.89 -10.69
C VAL A 170 5.61 -5.57 -9.25
N ALA A 171 5.75 -6.55 -8.36
CA ALA A 171 5.60 -6.35 -6.92
C ALA A 171 6.51 -7.28 -6.12
N ASP A 172 6.70 -6.99 -4.84
CA ASP A 172 7.50 -7.83 -3.95
C ASP A 172 6.75 -9.12 -3.53
N GLY A 173 7.43 -10.02 -2.79
CA GLY A 173 6.86 -11.28 -2.34
C GLY A 173 5.68 -11.16 -1.37
N TYR A 174 5.44 -9.98 -0.78
CA TYR A 174 4.28 -9.74 0.08
C TYR A 174 2.96 -9.80 -0.69
N TYR A 175 2.98 -9.34 -1.95
CA TYR A 175 1.82 -9.32 -2.85
C TYR A 175 1.49 -10.68 -3.45
N TYR A 176 2.35 -11.70 -3.27
CA TYR A 176 2.09 -13.04 -3.76
C TYR A 176 0.97 -13.72 -2.96
N ARG A 177 -0.26 -13.32 -3.24
CA ARG A 177 -1.52 -13.85 -2.69
C ARG A 177 -2.51 -14.09 -3.82
N SER A 178 -3.25 -15.20 -3.77
CA SER A 178 -4.23 -15.57 -4.82
C SER A 178 -5.16 -14.43 -5.19
N LYS A 179 -5.75 -13.78 -4.19
CA LYS A 179 -6.64 -12.63 -4.40
C LYS A 179 -6.01 -11.46 -5.17
N PHE A 180 -4.74 -11.13 -4.89
CA PHE A 180 -4.06 -10.06 -5.59
C PHE A 180 -3.74 -10.46 -7.03
N TRP A 181 -3.28 -11.67 -7.23
CA TRP A 181 -2.96 -12.21 -8.54
C TRP A 181 -4.20 -12.31 -9.44
N GLU A 182 -5.34 -12.75 -8.88
CA GLU A 182 -6.64 -12.74 -9.58
C GLU A 182 -7.01 -11.33 -10.03
N ALA A 183 -6.88 -10.33 -9.15
CA ALA A 183 -7.15 -8.92 -9.50
C ALA A 183 -6.23 -8.40 -10.62
N VAL A 184 -4.94 -8.80 -10.65
CA VAL A 184 -4.00 -8.43 -11.72
C VAL A 184 -4.43 -9.04 -13.05
N ARG A 185 -4.83 -10.32 -13.05
CA ARG A 185 -5.35 -11.00 -14.26
C ARG A 185 -6.62 -10.36 -14.81
N GLU A 186 -7.58 -10.01 -13.94
CA GLU A 186 -8.80 -9.30 -14.33
C GLU A 186 -8.51 -7.99 -15.06
N LEU A 187 -7.35 -7.37 -14.79
CA LEU A 187 -6.91 -6.12 -15.42
C LEU A 187 -6.08 -6.32 -16.69
N ASN A 188 -5.96 -7.55 -17.19
CA ASN A 188 -5.13 -7.92 -18.33
C ASN A 188 -3.67 -7.47 -18.16
N LEU A 189 -3.09 -7.74 -16.98
CA LEU A 189 -1.69 -7.51 -16.68
C LEU A 189 -1.00 -8.84 -16.35
N ASP A 190 0.24 -8.97 -16.80
CA ASP A 190 1.12 -10.07 -16.43
C ASP A 190 1.84 -9.73 -15.12
N PHE A 191 1.78 -10.61 -14.14
CA PHE A 191 2.37 -10.38 -12.82
C PHE A 191 3.80 -10.90 -12.75
N ILE A 192 4.72 -10.06 -12.31
CA ILE A 192 6.12 -10.40 -12.03
C ILE A 192 6.36 -10.14 -10.55
N GLY A 193 6.66 -11.19 -9.80
CA GLY A 193 6.90 -11.07 -8.37
C GLY A 193 7.80 -12.16 -7.81
N LYS A 194 8.42 -11.89 -6.68
CA LYS A 194 9.22 -12.88 -5.96
C LYS A 194 8.31 -13.91 -5.31
N LEU A 195 8.52 -15.19 -5.61
CA LEU A 195 7.85 -16.28 -4.91
C LEU A 195 8.31 -16.32 -3.44
N ARG A 196 7.36 -16.51 -2.55
CA ARG A 196 7.69 -16.82 -1.15
C ARG A 196 8.13 -18.28 -1.05
N VAL A 197 9.05 -18.55 -0.12
CA VAL A 197 9.57 -19.91 0.10
C VAL A 197 8.47 -20.89 0.55
N ASP A 198 7.44 -20.36 1.23
CA ASP A 198 6.27 -21.12 1.71
C ASP A 198 5.09 -21.16 0.71
N ALA A 199 5.28 -20.60 -0.49
CA ALA A 199 4.24 -20.60 -1.51
C ALA A 199 4.23 -21.98 -2.23
N VAL A 200 3.05 -22.60 -2.26
CA VAL A 200 2.79 -23.74 -3.15
C VAL A 200 2.29 -23.16 -4.48
N PRO A 201 3.09 -23.14 -5.55
CA PRO A 201 2.65 -22.63 -6.83
C PRO A 201 1.61 -23.59 -7.42
N THR A 202 0.37 -23.16 -7.49
CA THR A 202 -0.64 -23.85 -8.30
C THR A 202 -0.42 -23.42 -9.75
N LEU A 203 0.35 -24.17 -10.49
CA LEU A 203 0.53 -23.99 -11.92
C LEU A 203 -0.76 -24.43 -12.63
N SER A 204 -1.65 -23.51 -12.93
CA SER A 204 -2.68 -23.75 -13.93
C SER A 204 -2.06 -23.46 -15.31
N LEU A 205 -1.58 -24.50 -15.96
CA LEU A 205 -1.24 -24.44 -17.38
C LEU A 205 -2.55 -24.28 -18.16
N TYR A 206 -2.85 -23.04 -18.56
CA TYR A 206 -3.83 -22.83 -19.62
C TYR A 206 -3.09 -22.91 -20.97
N ARG A 207 -3.48 -23.94 -21.76
CA ARG A 207 -3.22 -24.01 -23.19
C ARG A 207 -4.10 -23.00 -23.89
#